data_18971624bd449a88b6fca642b29fb7c9
#
_entry.id   18971624bd449a88b6fca642b29fb7c9
#
_cell.length_a   1.000
_cell.length_b   1.000
_cell.length_c   1.000
_cell.angle_alpha   90.00
_cell.angle_beta   90.00
_cell.angle_gamma   90.00
#
_symmetry.space_group_name_H-M   'P 1'
#
loop_
_entity.id
_entity.type
_entity.pdbx_description
1 polymer ?
#
loop_
_entity_poly.entity_id
_entity_poly.type
_entity_poly.pdbx_seq_one_letter_code
_entity_poly.pdbx_strand_id
1 'polypeptide(L)'
;MSRQAPSISHIGFLTPGNYPDEDPLAGLEQTLQLLEYGEQKGFNSAWVRQRHLEPGISSASAFLAAATQRTRHIELGTAVIPIGYESPYRLAEDLATVDVLSRGRLNIGLSAGRPLHADLIGPLAFDGDWESHDFSHQRVLRFADNLRGAYLGNQDTVIKTPFGPQRPRLQPYAKGLIDRIWYGGGSLRSAEWAGRNGFNLLIGNVTTGEQTDDFFVAQSRQLETYRASGGDTRRVALGRVIVPFDSADAITRKRYTDYAAGRYERTLTPQGERRTLFARDIVGSSDEILERLRKDPILPHVSEFRLELPYEFHDEEYRQIIHDFVTLIAPELGWKETALLRRSAS
;
A
#
# COMPACT_ATOMS: atom_id res chain seq x y z
N MET A 1 -14.85 -21.01 -21.46
CA MET A 1 -14.05 -19.78 -21.56
C MET A 1 -12.62 -20.14 -21.20
N SER A 2 -11.65 -19.97 -22.09
CA SER A 2 -10.24 -20.21 -21.79
C SER A 2 -9.82 -19.20 -20.71
N ARG A 3 -9.36 -19.68 -19.57
CA ARG A 3 -8.79 -18.80 -18.53
C ARG A 3 -7.57 -18.12 -19.13
N GLN A 4 -7.62 -16.82 -19.25
CA GLN A 4 -6.47 -16.01 -19.67
C GLN A 4 -5.37 -16.23 -18.64
N ALA A 5 -4.13 -16.54 -19.10
CA ALA A 5 -3.00 -16.69 -18.20
C ALA A 5 -2.74 -15.35 -17.46
N PRO A 6 -2.33 -15.36 -16.20
CA PRO A 6 -1.97 -14.14 -15.49
C PRO A 6 -0.88 -13.39 -16.27
N SER A 7 -0.99 -12.07 -16.35
CA SER A 7 -0.04 -11.21 -17.06
C SER A 7 0.45 -10.12 -16.12
N ILE A 8 1.08 -10.54 -15.02
CA ILE A 8 1.68 -9.61 -14.06
C ILE A 8 2.95 -9.03 -14.69
N SER A 9 3.00 -7.72 -14.78
CA SER A 9 4.15 -6.96 -15.26
C SER A 9 4.84 -6.13 -14.17
N HIS A 10 4.20 -5.98 -13.01
CA HIS A 10 4.71 -5.23 -11.88
C HIS A 10 4.50 -6.02 -10.59
N ILE A 11 5.57 -6.31 -9.89
CA ILE A 11 5.51 -6.90 -8.55
C ILE A 11 5.96 -5.90 -7.50
N GLY A 12 5.22 -5.85 -6.41
CA GLY A 12 5.57 -5.11 -5.22
C GLY A 12 5.54 -5.99 -3.98
N PHE A 13 6.04 -5.47 -2.87
CA PHE A 13 5.77 -6.06 -1.56
C PHE A 13 5.33 -5.00 -0.56
N LEU A 14 4.56 -5.42 0.42
CA LEU A 14 4.10 -4.60 1.53
C LEU A 14 4.68 -5.17 2.81
N THR A 15 5.51 -4.38 3.49
CA THR A 15 6.03 -4.73 4.81
C THR A 15 5.18 -4.12 5.92
N PRO A 16 4.99 -4.83 7.05
CA PRO A 16 4.32 -4.26 8.22
C PRO A 16 5.13 -3.13 8.86
N GLY A 17 6.48 -3.17 8.78
CA GLY A 17 7.35 -2.17 9.37
C GLY A 17 7.37 -2.18 10.90
N ASN A 18 7.20 -3.36 11.49
CA ASN A 18 7.16 -3.54 12.95
C ASN A 18 8.54 -3.43 13.57
N TYR A 19 8.55 -3.09 14.86
CA TYR A 19 9.75 -3.09 15.69
C TYR A 19 9.43 -3.55 17.12
N PRO A 20 10.39 -4.10 17.87
CA PRO A 20 10.20 -4.36 19.30
C PRO A 20 10.21 -3.04 20.07
N ASP A 21 9.37 -2.92 21.09
CA ASP A 21 9.26 -1.69 21.91
C ASP A 21 10.61 -1.29 22.55
N GLU A 22 11.45 -2.28 22.85
CA GLU A 22 12.74 -2.08 23.48
C GLU A 22 13.81 -1.51 22.53
N ASP A 23 13.65 -1.75 21.22
CA ASP A 23 14.61 -1.28 20.21
C ASP A 23 13.92 -0.87 18.89
N PRO A 24 13.24 0.28 18.87
CA PRO A 24 12.61 0.79 17.66
C PRO A 24 13.61 1.08 16.53
N LEU A 25 14.85 1.47 16.87
CA LEU A 25 15.87 1.75 15.88
C LEU A 25 16.22 0.51 15.06
N ALA A 26 16.46 -0.62 15.72
CA ALA A 26 16.80 -1.87 15.04
C ALA A 26 15.69 -2.29 14.07
N GLY A 27 14.42 -2.24 14.48
CA GLY A 27 13.31 -2.66 13.62
C GLY A 27 13.05 -1.70 12.45
N LEU A 28 13.18 -0.39 12.65
CA LEU A 28 13.09 0.59 11.56
C LEU A 28 14.24 0.43 10.57
N GLU A 29 15.47 0.21 11.05
CA GLU A 29 16.64 -0.04 10.21
C GLU A 29 16.51 -1.37 9.43
N GLN A 30 16.04 -2.44 10.06
CA GLN A 30 15.74 -3.70 9.39
C GLN A 30 14.70 -3.51 8.27
N THR A 31 13.68 -2.66 8.50
CA THR A 31 12.70 -2.36 7.47
C THR A 31 13.33 -1.61 6.29
N LEU A 32 14.22 -0.63 6.53
CA LEU A 32 14.98 0.04 5.47
C LEU A 32 15.83 -0.95 4.67
N GLN A 33 16.55 -1.84 5.35
CA GLN A 33 17.36 -2.90 4.73
C GLN A 33 16.49 -3.89 3.92
N LEU A 34 15.26 -4.15 4.36
CA LEU A 34 14.34 -5.00 3.61
C LEU A 34 13.89 -4.32 2.30
N LEU A 35 13.71 -2.99 2.29
CA LEU A 35 13.44 -2.26 1.06
C LEU A 35 14.62 -2.31 0.08
N GLU A 36 15.85 -2.15 0.58
CA GLU A 36 17.08 -2.33 -0.21
C GLU A 36 17.19 -3.75 -0.79
N TYR A 37 16.89 -4.76 0.04
CA TYR A 37 16.89 -6.15 -0.39
C TYR A 37 15.84 -6.42 -1.48
N GLY A 38 14.63 -5.88 -1.35
CA GLY A 38 13.60 -5.96 -2.38
C GLY A 38 14.04 -5.34 -3.70
N GLU A 39 14.73 -4.19 -3.66
CA GLU A 39 15.33 -3.58 -4.84
C GLU A 39 16.38 -4.49 -5.49
N GLN A 40 17.29 -5.06 -4.70
CA GLN A 40 18.32 -6.01 -5.18
C GLN A 40 17.70 -7.27 -5.78
N LYS A 41 16.56 -7.72 -5.31
CA LYS A 41 15.80 -8.86 -5.82
C LYS A 41 14.93 -8.52 -7.04
N GLY A 42 14.91 -7.27 -7.49
CA GLY A 42 14.22 -6.87 -8.70
C GLY A 42 12.75 -6.52 -8.54
N PHE A 43 12.26 -6.34 -7.32
CA PHE A 43 10.90 -5.83 -7.12
C PHE A 43 10.74 -4.43 -7.73
N ASN A 44 9.60 -4.20 -8.35
CA ASN A 44 9.26 -2.90 -8.93
C ASN A 44 8.87 -1.88 -7.87
N SER A 45 8.22 -2.32 -6.78
CA SER A 45 7.79 -1.42 -5.70
C SER A 45 7.87 -2.04 -4.31
N ALA A 46 8.10 -1.19 -3.30
CA ALA A 46 8.04 -1.53 -1.89
C ALA A 46 7.08 -0.58 -1.16
N TRP A 47 6.22 -1.15 -0.33
CA TRP A 47 5.14 -0.44 0.32
C TRP A 47 5.21 -0.58 1.83
N VAL A 48 4.83 0.49 2.54
CA VAL A 48 4.75 0.50 4.01
C VAL A 48 3.33 0.85 4.47
N ARG A 49 2.98 0.43 5.69
CA ARG A 49 1.75 0.85 6.36
C ARG A 49 2.04 1.98 7.33
N GLN A 50 1.08 2.90 7.49
CA GLN A 50 1.09 3.84 8.60
C GLN A 50 0.14 3.35 9.70
N ARG A 51 0.66 3.22 10.91
CA ARG A 51 -0.09 2.77 12.09
C ARG A 51 0.22 3.69 13.27
N HIS A 52 -0.79 3.95 14.08
CA HIS A 52 -0.67 4.77 15.28
C HIS A 52 -0.90 3.91 16.51
N LEU A 53 -0.21 4.22 17.62
CA LEU A 53 -0.28 3.51 18.91
C LEU A 53 0.14 2.02 18.86
N GLU A 54 0.77 1.61 17.78
CA GLU A 54 1.30 0.25 17.60
C GLU A 54 2.81 0.35 17.34
N PRO A 55 3.63 -0.65 17.74
CA PRO A 55 5.05 -0.72 17.40
C PRO A 55 5.25 -0.92 15.88
N GLY A 56 5.24 0.17 15.14
CA GLY A 56 5.34 0.19 13.69
C GLY A 56 5.50 1.60 13.14
N ILE A 57 5.57 1.74 11.82
CA ILE A 57 5.77 3.05 11.18
C ILE A 57 4.56 3.95 11.44
N SER A 58 4.71 4.94 12.31
CA SER A 58 3.67 5.92 12.64
C SER A 58 3.68 7.15 11.74
N SER A 59 4.80 7.46 11.09
CA SER A 59 4.94 8.52 10.09
C SER A 59 5.55 7.97 8.81
N ALA A 60 4.68 7.66 7.85
CA ALA A 60 5.11 7.12 6.56
C ALA A 60 5.95 8.13 5.78
N SER A 61 5.65 9.43 5.83
CA SER A 61 6.42 10.47 5.15
C SER A 61 7.86 10.55 5.66
N ALA A 62 8.06 10.56 6.98
CA ALA A 62 9.40 10.59 7.58
C ALA A 62 10.20 9.31 7.25
N PHE A 63 9.57 8.14 7.36
CA PHE A 63 10.21 6.86 7.04
C PHE A 63 10.58 6.76 5.56
N LEU A 64 9.67 7.13 4.66
CA LEU A 64 9.94 7.08 3.23
C LEU A 64 10.98 8.11 2.78
N ALA A 65 11.09 9.26 3.44
CA ALA A 65 12.19 10.20 3.21
C ALA A 65 13.55 9.52 3.45
N ALA A 66 13.71 8.76 4.54
CA ALA A 66 14.91 7.97 4.78
C ALA A 66 15.11 6.87 3.71
N ALA A 67 14.05 6.15 3.35
CA ALA A 67 14.09 5.11 2.33
C ALA A 67 14.53 5.63 0.94
N THR A 68 14.20 6.90 0.58
CA THR A 68 14.64 7.51 -0.67
C THR A 68 16.16 7.58 -0.79
N GLN A 69 16.88 7.69 0.33
CA GLN A 69 18.33 7.80 0.36
C GLN A 69 19.02 6.43 0.34
N ARG A 70 18.28 5.37 0.64
CA ARG A 70 18.75 3.98 0.69
C ARG A 70 18.51 3.24 -0.62
N THR A 71 17.51 3.64 -1.39
CA THR A 71 17.09 3.00 -2.64
C THR A 71 17.30 3.90 -3.84
N ARG A 72 17.39 3.32 -5.06
CA ARG A 72 17.70 4.07 -6.30
C ARG A 72 16.61 3.94 -7.37
N HIS A 73 15.99 2.77 -7.49
CA HIS A 73 15.13 2.39 -8.61
C HIS A 73 13.73 1.96 -8.19
N ILE A 74 13.62 1.25 -7.07
CA ILE A 74 12.34 0.72 -6.58
C ILE A 74 11.35 1.87 -6.29
N GLU A 75 10.13 1.74 -6.76
CA GLU A 75 9.04 2.64 -6.37
C GLU A 75 8.75 2.46 -4.88
N LEU A 76 8.54 3.56 -4.18
CA LEU A 76 8.20 3.56 -2.75
C LEU A 76 6.73 3.91 -2.58
N GLY A 77 6.02 3.22 -1.70
CA GLY A 77 4.59 3.47 -1.55
C GLY A 77 4.06 3.35 -0.13
N THR A 78 2.85 3.86 0.06
CA THR A 78 2.07 3.65 1.28
C THR A 78 0.82 2.81 0.99
N ALA A 79 0.53 1.85 1.86
CA ALA A 79 -0.67 1.01 1.71
C ALA A 79 -1.28 0.67 3.08
N VAL A 80 -1.90 1.66 3.73
CA VAL A 80 -2.21 3.04 3.31
C VAL A 80 -1.90 4.03 4.43
N ILE A 81 -1.92 5.35 4.16
CA ILE A 81 -2.02 6.40 5.17
C ILE A 81 -3.50 6.62 5.48
N PRO A 82 -3.96 6.44 6.73
CA PRO A 82 -5.31 6.85 7.15
C PRO A 82 -5.36 8.37 7.27
N ILE A 83 -5.87 9.06 6.23
CA ILE A 83 -5.82 10.53 6.13
C ILE A 83 -6.60 11.25 7.23
N GLY A 84 -7.39 10.52 8.02
CA GLY A 84 -8.17 11.11 9.09
C GLY A 84 -7.35 11.89 10.12
N TYR A 85 -6.13 11.44 10.44
CA TYR A 85 -5.25 12.15 11.39
C TYR A 85 -4.39 13.24 10.73
N GLU A 86 -4.37 13.32 9.42
CA GLU A 86 -3.44 14.18 8.70
C GLU A 86 -4.06 15.54 8.36
N SER A 87 -3.29 16.61 8.41
CA SER A 87 -3.62 17.83 7.69
C SER A 87 -3.41 17.61 6.20
N PRO A 88 -4.45 17.72 5.34
CA PRO A 88 -4.28 17.48 3.90
C PRO A 88 -3.24 18.36 3.23
N TYR A 89 -3.06 19.60 3.69
CA TYR A 89 -2.05 20.50 3.15
C TYR A 89 -0.64 20.12 3.61
N ARG A 90 -0.44 19.91 4.92
CA ARG A 90 0.88 19.54 5.46
C ARG A 90 1.35 18.19 4.92
N LEU A 91 0.48 17.20 4.87
CA LEU A 91 0.79 15.90 4.28
C LEU A 91 1.20 16.02 2.80
N ALA A 92 0.54 16.93 2.05
CA ALA A 92 0.90 17.16 0.66
C ALA A 92 2.30 17.80 0.50
N GLU A 93 2.69 18.72 1.40
CA GLU A 93 4.06 19.27 1.42
C GLU A 93 5.10 18.18 1.74
N ASP A 94 4.83 17.38 2.77
CA ASP A 94 5.73 16.32 3.22
C ASP A 94 5.94 15.27 2.10
N LEU A 95 4.85 14.77 1.51
CA LEU A 95 4.94 13.75 0.46
C LEU A 95 5.45 14.30 -0.88
N ALA A 96 5.20 15.58 -1.19
CA ALA A 96 5.83 16.23 -2.34
C ALA A 96 7.35 16.34 -2.15
N THR A 97 7.81 16.63 -0.92
CA THR A 97 9.24 16.63 -0.57
C THR A 97 9.84 15.23 -0.74
N VAL A 98 9.17 14.19 -0.23
CA VAL A 98 9.60 12.79 -0.41
C VAL A 98 9.66 12.40 -1.88
N ASP A 99 8.68 12.82 -2.68
CA ASP A 99 8.66 12.52 -4.11
C ASP A 99 9.85 13.14 -4.86
N VAL A 100 10.15 14.40 -4.59
CA VAL A 100 11.31 15.08 -5.17
C VAL A 100 12.62 14.39 -4.74
N LEU A 101 12.78 14.04 -3.47
CA LEU A 101 13.93 13.31 -2.97
C LEU A 101 14.05 11.91 -3.59
N SER A 102 12.93 11.24 -3.86
CA SER A 102 12.87 9.95 -4.52
C SER A 102 13.11 10.03 -6.04
N ARG A 103 13.13 11.23 -6.61
CA ARG A 103 13.17 11.47 -8.06
C ARG A 103 11.93 10.92 -8.78
N GLY A 104 10.75 11.13 -8.19
CA GLY A 104 9.47 10.77 -8.80
C GLY A 104 9.07 9.30 -8.63
N ARG A 105 9.60 8.58 -7.63
CA ARG A 105 9.30 7.16 -7.36
C ARG A 105 8.20 6.93 -6.32
N LEU A 106 7.61 7.99 -5.75
CA LEU A 106 6.62 7.85 -4.68
C LEU A 106 5.22 7.51 -5.22
N ASN A 107 4.57 6.54 -4.61
CA ASN A 107 3.17 6.17 -4.76
C ASN A 107 2.42 6.40 -3.44
N ILE A 108 1.33 7.15 -3.44
CA ILE A 108 0.64 7.55 -2.22
C ILE A 108 -0.68 6.80 -2.09
N GLY A 109 -0.73 5.77 -1.26
CA GLY A 109 -1.96 5.08 -0.91
C GLY A 109 -2.64 5.70 0.30
N LEU A 110 -3.90 6.03 0.16
CA LEU A 110 -4.72 6.70 1.18
C LEU A 110 -5.97 5.89 1.49
N SER A 111 -6.52 6.10 2.69
CA SER A 111 -7.89 5.72 3.06
C SER A 111 -8.57 6.86 3.80
N ALA A 112 -9.89 6.93 3.70
CA ALA A 112 -10.72 7.87 4.45
C ALA A 112 -11.59 7.15 5.48
N GLY A 113 -12.26 7.90 6.30
CA GLY A 113 -13.09 7.46 7.40
C GLY A 113 -12.47 7.77 8.76
N ARG A 114 -13.27 7.60 9.82
CA ARG A 114 -12.81 7.74 11.20
C ARG A 114 -11.67 6.73 11.42
N PRO A 115 -10.46 7.19 11.77
CA PRO A 115 -9.32 6.30 11.91
C PRO A 115 -9.43 5.45 13.17
N LEU A 116 -8.64 4.36 13.24
CA LEU A 116 -8.54 3.54 14.45
C LEU A 116 -8.05 4.39 15.62
N HIS A 117 -8.57 4.12 16.83
CA HIS A 117 -8.18 4.82 18.05
C HIS A 117 -8.47 6.32 18.05
N ALA A 118 -9.45 6.78 17.25
CA ALA A 118 -9.79 8.19 17.16
C ALA A 118 -10.18 8.80 18.50
N ASP A 119 -10.82 8.03 19.40
CA ASP A 119 -11.18 8.47 20.73
C ASP A 119 -9.97 8.78 21.65
N LEU A 120 -8.84 8.14 21.39
CA LEU A 120 -7.60 8.36 22.13
C LEU A 120 -6.74 9.46 21.49
N ILE A 121 -6.62 9.46 20.18
CA ILE A 121 -5.73 10.37 19.44
C ILE A 121 -6.42 11.70 19.12
N GLY A 122 -7.72 11.69 18.86
CA GLY A 122 -8.47 12.88 18.45
C GLY A 122 -8.27 14.10 19.35
N PRO A 123 -8.41 13.98 20.69
CA PRO A 123 -8.16 15.09 21.61
C PRO A 123 -6.71 15.60 21.61
N LEU A 124 -5.76 14.80 21.13
CA LEU A 124 -4.34 15.16 21.07
C LEU A 124 -3.93 15.71 19.69
N ALA A 125 -4.61 15.27 18.65
CA ALA A 125 -4.25 15.61 17.26
C ALA A 125 -5.00 16.83 16.71
N PHE A 126 -6.15 17.20 17.32
CA PHE A 126 -7.00 18.26 16.80
C PHE A 126 -7.33 19.27 17.89
N ASP A 127 -7.39 20.53 17.51
CA ASP A 127 -7.85 21.60 18.36
C ASP A 127 -9.40 21.62 18.43
N GLY A 128 -9.95 21.96 19.60
CA GLY A 128 -11.38 22.11 19.81
C GLY A 128 -12.16 20.79 19.81
N ASP A 129 -13.35 20.82 19.21
CA ASP A 129 -14.20 19.64 19.09
C ASP A 129 -13.76 18.72 17.96
N TRP A 130 -12.92 17.74 18.29
CA TRP A 130 -12.38 16.79 17.33
C TRP A 130 -13.45 15.85 16.73
N GLU A 131 -14.58 15.65 17.41
CA GLU A 131 -15.67 14.81 16.90
C GLU A 131 -16.38 15.44 15.70
N SER A 132 -16.36 16.77 15.61
CA SER A 132 -16.88 17.52 14.46
C SER A 132 -15.96 17.51 13.23
N HIS A 133 -14.76 16.91 13.33
CA HIS A 133 -13.82 16.85 12.22
C HIS A 133 -14.37 16.03 11.05
N ASP A 134 -14.16 16.54 9.84
CA ASP A 134 -14.52 15.83 8.61
C ASP A 134 -13.54 14.69 8.33
N PHE A 135 -13.95 13.45 8.56
CA PHE A 135 -13.19 12.25 8.22
C PHE A 135 -13.58 11.65 6.85
N SER A 136 -14.37 12.36 6.06
CA SER A 136 -14.88 11.86 4.78
C SER A 136 -13.82 11.84 3.67
N HIS A 137 -14.23 11.32 2.53
CA HIS A 137 -13.45 11.34 1.30
C HIS A 137 -13.03 12.75 0.84
N GLN A 138 -13.69 13.82 1.31
CA GLN A 138 -13.32 15.21 0.99
C GLN A 138 -11.91 15.56 1.44
N ARG A 139 -11.38 14.91 2.50
CA ARG A 139 -9.98 15.09 2.92
C ARG A 139 -9.00 14.61 1.86
N VAL A 140 -9.32 13.49 1.20
CA VAL A 140 -8.50 12.96 0.10
C VAL A 140 -8.52 13.89 -1.10
N LEU A 141 -9.69 14.46 -1.42
CA LEU A 141 -9.78 15.45 -2.52
C LEU A 141 -8.99 16.72 -2.21
N ARG A 142 -9.11 17.27 -1.00
CA ARG A 142 -8.30 18.43 -0.58
C ARG A 142 -6.81 18.14 -0.65
N PHE A 143 -6.38 16.95 -0.27
CA PHE A 143 -5.00 16.52 -0.43
C PHE A 143 -4.58 16.47 -1.91
N ALA A 144 -5.37 15.82 -2.75
CA ALA A 144 -5.12 15.69 -4.17
C ALA A 144 -5.08 17.06 -4.88
N ASP A 145 -5.98 17.97 -4.53
CA ASP A 145 -6.03 19.32 -5.10
C ASP A 145 -4.77 20.13 -4.77
N ASN A 146 -4.21 19.98 -3.55
CA ASN A 146 -2.94 20.60 -3.19
C ASN A 146 -1.79 20.13 -4.09
N LEU A 147 -1.80 18.89 -4.57
CA LEU A 147 -0.75 18.33 -5.44
C LEU A 147 -0.89 18.76 -6.92
N ARG A 148 -2.01 19.37 -7.33
CA ARG A 148 -2.21 19.85 -8.72
C ARG A 148 -1.29 21.01 -9.10
N GLY A 149 -0.67 21.65 -8.12
CA GLY A 149 0.28 22.76 -8.34
C GLY A 149 -0.40 24.08 -8.73
N ALA A 150 -1.69 24.21 -8.45
CA ALA A 150 -2.42 25.46 -8.65
C ALA A 150 -1.83 26.56 -7.76
N TYR A 151 -1.78 27.79 -8.32
CA TYR A 151 -1.41 28.96 -7.53
C TYR A 151 -2.54 29.35 -6.57
N LEU A 152 -2.15 29.73 -5.36
CA LEU A 152 -3.07 30.14 -4.31
C LEU A 152 -3.45 31.64 -4.51
N GLY A 153 -4.66 31.98 -4.09
CA GLY A 153 -5.21 33.32 -4.24
C GLY A 153 -5.69 33.64 -5.66
N ASN A 154 -5.72 34.91 -6.01
CA ASN A 154 -6.10 35.40 -7.36
C ASN A 154 -4.88 35.61 -8.26
N GLN A 155 -5.08 36.16 -9.47
CA GLN A 155 -4.01 36.40 -10.45
C GLN A 155 -2.94 37.41 -9.95
N ASP A 156 -3.33 38.31 -9.07
CA ASP A 156 -2.47 39.38 -8.53
C ASP A 156 -1.82 39.00 -7.21
N THR A 157 -2.15 37.83 -6.68
CA THR A 157 -1.60 37.35 -5.38
C THR A 157 -0.12 37.06 -5.52
N VAL A 158 0.68 37.85 -4.82
CA VAL A 158 2.14 37.72 -4.75
C VAL A 158 2.59 37.71 -3.30
N ILE A 159 3.51 36.81 -2.93
CA ILE A 159 4.19 36.81 -1.65
C ILE A 159 5.64 37.31 -1.83
N LYS A 160 6.14 37.99 -0.81
CA LYS A 160 7.56 38.39 -0.75
C LYS A 160 8.37 37.27 -0.10
N THR A 161 9.43 36.86 -0.78
CA THR A 161 10.35 35.85 -0.26
C THR A 161 11.79 36.39 -0.30
N PRO A 162 12.75 35.76 0.39
CA PRO A 162 14.17 36.11 0.26
C PRO A 162 14.70 36.05 -1.18
N PHE A 163 14.04 35.29 -2.06
CA PHE A 163 14.39 35.16 -3.48
C PHE A 163 13.64 36.12 -4.40
N GLY A 164 12.88 37.06 -3.82
CA GLY A 164 12.07 38.02 -4.54
C GLY A 164 10.56 37.70 -4.48
N PRO A 165 9.74 38.52 -5.15
CA PRO A 165 8.30 38.32 -5.23
C PRO A 165 7.98 37.09 -6.08
N GLN A 166 7.03 36.26 -5.62
CA GLN A 166 6.56 35.08 -6.38
C GLN A 166 5.06 34.82 -6.17
N ARG A 167 4.44 34.15 -7.12
CA ARG A 167 3.08 33.63 -6.94
C ARG A 167 3.11 32.40 -6.01
N PRO A 168 2.26 32.37 -4.98
CA PRO A 168 2.28 31.26 -4.01
C PRO A 168 1.63 29.98 -4.57
N ARG A 169 2.23 28.85 -4.31
CA ARG A 169 1.66 27.50 -4.48
C ARG A 169 2.33 26.55 -3.50
N LEU A 170 1.79 25.34 -3.35
CA LEU A 170 2.44 24.30 -2.56
C LEU A 170 3.87 24.02 -3.08
N GLN A 171 4.82 23.95 -2.15
CA GLN A 171 6.23 23.68 -2.44
C GLN A 171 6.75 22.49 -1.60
N PRO A 172 7.67 21.66 -2.18
CA PRO A 172 8.06 21.67 -3.58
C PRO A 172 6.92 21.22 -4.50
N TYR A 173 6.86 21.71 -5.73
CA TYR A 173 5.91 21.19 -6.71
C TYR A 173 6.41 19.89 -7.33
N ALA A 174 5.86 18.77 -6.89
CA ALA A 174 6.16 17.45 -7.40
C ALA A 174 5.29 17.12 -8.62
N LYS A 175 5.81 17.44 -9.82
CA LYS A 175 5.08 17.23 -11.09
C LYS A 175 4.75 15.74 -11.29
N GLY A 176 3.47 15.43 -11.55
CA GLY A 176 2.99 14.07 -11.82
C GLY A 176 2.74 13.22 -10.57
N LEU A 177 2.98 13.74 -9.37
CA LEU A 177 2.67 12.99 -8.14
C LEU A 177 1.16 12.75 -7.98
N ILE A 178 0.34 13.66 -8.45
CA ILE A 178 -1.13 13.53 -8.46
C ILE A 178 -1.62 12.25 -9.17
N ASP A 179 -0.93 11.79 -10.22
CA ASP A 179 -1.29 10.59 -10.97
C ASP A 179 -0.89 9.29 -10.27
N ARG A 180 -0.11 9.39 -9.19
CA ARG A 180 0.39 8.28 -8.38
C ARG A 180 -0.30 8.18 -7.01
N ILE A 181 -1.52 8.75 -6.92
CA ILE A 181 -2.41 8.54 -5.78
C ILE A 181 -3.17 7.24 -5.96
N TRP A 182 -3.18 6.44 -4.90
CA TRP A 182 -3.88 5.18 -4.78
C TRP A 182 -4.91 5.26 -3.67
N TYR A 183 -6.02 4.57 -3.83
CA TYR A 183 -7.03 4.49 -2.79
C TYR A 183 -7.20 3.04 -2.33
N GLY A 184 -7.10 2.83 -1.02
CA GLY A 184 -7.34 1.56 -0.35
C GLY A 184 -8.68 1.60 0.39
N GLY A 185 -9.71 1.02 -0.20
CA GLY A 185 -11.02 0.95 0.43
C GLY A 185 -11.69 -0.39 0.15
N GLY A 186 -12.27 -1.02 1.18
CA GLY A 186 -12.89 -2.33 1.08
C GLY A 186 -14.38 -2.33 0.69
N SER A 187 -15.03 -1.17 0.59
CA SER A 187 -16.46 -1.06 0.30
C SER A 187 -16.76 -0.74 -1.17
N LEU A 188 -17.95 -1.10 -1.65
CA LEU A 188 -18.42 -0.73 -2.99
C LEU A 188 -18.47 0.77 -3.18
N ARG A 189 -18.96 1.51 -2.15
CA ARG A 189 -18.96 2.98 -2.16
C ARG A 189 -17.58 3.57 -2.32
N SER A 190 -16.58 3.00 -1.65
CA SER A 190 -15.18 3.45 -1.74
C SER A 190 -14.60 3.17 -3.12
N ALA A 191 -14.91 2.03 -3.71
CA ALA A 191 -14.47 1.66 -5.05
C ALA A 191 -15.09 2.57 -6.12
N GLU A 192 -16.38 2.81 -6.06
CA GLU A 192 -17.10 3.75 -6.93
C GLU A 192 -16.49 5.15 -6.85
N TRP A 193 -16.27 5.63 -5.62
CA TRP A 193 -15.72 6.95 -5.39
C TRP A 193 -14.29 7.08 -5.95
N ALA A 194 -13.44 6.07 -5.75
CA ALA A 194 -12.07 6.07 -6.27
C ALA A 194 -12.05 6.10 -7.80
N GLY A 195 -12.92 5.31 -8.45
CA GLY A 195 -13.08 5.30 -9.91
C GLY A 195 -13.51 6.67 -10.46
N ARG A 196 -14.56 7.26 -9.89
CA ARG A 196 -15.07 8.59 -10.29
C ARG A 196 -14.04 9.71 -10.17
N ASN A 197 -13.14 9.61 -9.20
CA ASN A 197 -12.11 10.62 -8.97
C ASN A 197 -10.77 10.30 -9.63
N GLY A 198 -10.68 9.21 -10.38
CA GLY A 198 -9.52 8.83 -11.17
C GLY A 198 -8.30 8.42 -10.33
N PHE A 199 -8.49 7.90 -9.12
CA PHE A 199 -7.42 7.34 -8.30
C PHE A 199 -7.13 5.91 -8.68
N ASN A 200 -5.87 5.46 -8.54
CA ASN A 200 -5.50 4.07 -8.66
C ASN A 200 -6.08 3.25 -7.50
N LEU A 201 -6.28 1.95 -7.66
CA LEU A 201 -6.93 1.11 -6.65
C LEU A 201 -5.97 0.10 -6.03
N LEU A 202 -5.96 0.05 -4.68
CA LEU A 202 -5.32 -0.99 -3.90
C LEU A 202 -6.37 -2.00 -3.44
N ILE A 203 -6.27 -3.23 -3.91
CA ILE A 203 -7.07 -4.37 -3.46
C ILE A 203 -6.16 -5.24 -2.57
N GLY A 204 -6.58 -5.57 -1.37
CA GLY A 204 -5.79 -6.34 -0.40
C GLY A 204 -6.53 -7.57 0.14
N ASN A 205 -6.04 -8.10 1.25
CA ASN A 205 -6.63 -9.26 1.93
C ASN A 205 -7.89 -8.97 2.76
N VAL A 206 -8.41 -7.75 2.67
CA VAL A 206 -9.57 -7.32 3.46
C VAL A 206 -10.55 -6.60 2.55
N THR A 207 -11.83 -6.96 2.65
CA THR A 207 -12.93 -6.29 1.96
C THR A 207 -14.17 -6.25 2.86
N THR A 208 -15.23 -5.57 2.43
CA THR A 208 -16.49 -5.49 3.18
C THR A 208 -17.54 -6.39 2.54
N GLY A 209 -18.18 -7.21 3.36
CA GLY A 209 -19.27 -8.12 2.94
C GLY A 209 -20.63 -7.42 2.86
N GLU A 210 -20.75 -6.35 2.07
CA GLU A 210 -21.98 -5.54 1.99
C GLU A 210 -23.17 -6.34 1.42
N GLN A 211 -22.92 -7.23 0.46
CA GLN A 211 -23.95 -7.95 -0.28
C GLN A 211 -23.68 -9.47 -0.33
N THR A 212 -22.61 -9.96 0.26
CA THR A 212 -22.22 -11.37 0.25
C THR A 212 -21.23 -11.66 1.35
N ASP A 213 -21.21 -12.91 1.81
CA ASP A 213 -20.20 -13.42 2.77
C ASP A 213 -19.00 -14.09 2.07
N ASP A 214 -19.06 -14.22 0.74
CA ASP A 214 -17.95 -14.74 -0.06
C ASP A 214 -16.97 -13.61 -0.38
N PHE A 215 -15.73 -13.79 0.09
CA PHE A 215 -14.65 -12.84 -0.09
C PHE A 215 -14.36 -12.52 -1.56
N PHE A 216 -14.29 -13.54 -2.40
CA PHE A 216 -13.94 -13.35 -3.82
C PHE A 216 -15.08 -12.72 -4.63
N VAL A 217 -16.32 -13.05 -4.29
CA VAL A 217 -17.50 -12.40 -4.88
C VAL A 217 -17.54 -10.92 -4.48
N ALA A 218 -17.28 -10.61 -3.19
CA ALA A 218 -17.21 -9.21 -2.71
C ALA A 218 -16.14 -8.41 -3.44
N GLN A 219 -14.92 -8.96 -3.57
CA GLN A 219 -13.83 -8.29 -4.29
C GLN A 219 -14.06 -8.16 -5.79
N SER A 220 -14.66 -9.15 -6.45
CA SER A 220 -15.00 -9.05 -7.87
C SER A 220 -15.98 -7.90 -8.11
N ARG A 221 -17.02 -7.78 -7.28
CA ARG A 221 -17.95 -6.64 -7.33
C ARG A 221 -17.27 -5.30 -7.06
N GLN A 222 -16.32 -5.28 -6.13
CA GLN A 222 -15.54 -4.08 -5.85
C GLN A 222 -14.75 -3.62 -7.08
N LEU A 223 -14.06 -4.53 -7.77
CA LEU A 223 -13.29 -4.22 -8.98
C LEU A 223 -14.22 -3.81 -10.14
N GLU A 224 -15.34 -4.49 -10.34
CA GLU A 224 -16.35 -4.16 -11.35
C GLU A 224 -16.92 -2.75 -11.12
N THR A 225 -17.32 -2.45 -9.88
CA THR A 225 -17.83 -1.13 -9.47
C THR A 225 -16.81 -0.02 -9.74
N TYR A 226 -15.56 -0.25 -9.37
CA TYR A 226 -14.46 0.69 -9.62
C TYR A 226 -14.29 0.98 -11.12
N ARG A 227 -14.23 -0.05 -11.94
CA ARG A 227 -14.08 0.09 -13.41
C ARG A 227 -15.26 0.78 -14.05
N ALA A 228 -16.49 0.35 -13.72
CA ALA A 228 -17.71 0.98 -14.22
C ALA A 228 -17.83 2.47 -13.84
N SER A 229 -17.09 2.92 -12.83
CA SER A 229 -17.09 4.31 -12.35
C SER A 229 -15.98 5.18 -12.93
N GLY A 230 -15.23 4.71 -13.92
CA GLY A 230 -14.14 5.47 -14.58
C GLY A 230 -12.73 4.99 -14.23
N GLY A 231 -12.59 3.89 -13.51
CA GLY A 231 -11.31 3.29 -13.14
C GLY A 231 -10.65 2.42 -14.23
N ASP A 232 -11.23 2.29 -15.42
CA ASP A 232 -10.77 1.37 -16.47
C ASP A 232 -9.31 1.60 -16.90
N THR A 233 -8.89 2.85 -16.99
CA THR A 233 -7.56 3.24 -17.45
C THR A 233 -6.56 3.41 -16.32
N ARG A 234 -6.96 3.15 -15.09
CA ARG A 234 -6.14 3.34 -13.89
C ARG A 234 -5.46 2.05 -13.46
N ARG A 235 -4.37 2.19 -12.72
CA ARG A 235 -3.62 1.07 -12.16
C ARG A 235 -4.44 0.40 -11.05
N VAL A 236 -4.39 -0.93 -10.99
CA VAL A 236 -4.97 -1.72 -9.91
C VAL A 236 -3.90 -2.70 -9.41
N ALA A 237 -3.57 -2.64 -8.13
CA ALA A 237 -2.65 -3.57 -7.50
C ALA A 237 -3.40 -4.54 -6.58
N LEU A 238 -3.23 -5.84 -6.85
CA LEU A 238 -3.78 -6.93 -6.04
C LEU A 238 -2.78 -7.36 -4.98
N GLY A 239 -3.14 -7.22 -3.71
CA GLY A 239 -2.36 -7.70 -2.56
C GLY A 239 -2.86 -9.04 -2.04
N ARG A 240 -1.94 -9.97 -1.73
CA ARG A 240 -2.22 -11.22 -1.02
C ARG A 240 -1.13 -11.52 -0.01
N VAL A 241 -1.52 -12.02 1.17
CA VAL A 241 -0.56 -12.59 2.12
C VAL A 241 -0.14 -13.95 1.60
N ILE A 242 1.12 -14.05 1.19
CA ILE A 242 1.72 -15.26 0.62
C ILE A 242 2.98 -15.56 1.39
N VAL A 243 3.14 -16.81 1.80
CA VAL A 243 4.30 -17.30 2.54
C VAL A 243 4.80 -18.58 1.90
N PRO A 244 5.66 -18.49 0.87
CA PRO A 244 6.34 -19.64 0.32
C PRO A 244 7.36 -20.16 1.32
N PHE A 245 7.54 -21.48 1.35
CA PHE A 245 8.46 -22.13 2.27
C PHE A 245 9.45 -23.07 1.59
N ASP A 246 9.66 -22.95 0.28
CA ASP A 246 10.47 -23.89 -0.51
C ASP A 246 11.90 -23.98 0.02
N SER A 247 12.53 -22.84 0.30
CA SER A 247 13.89 -22.78 0.85
C SER A 247 13.93 -22.76 2.40
N ALA A 248 12.78 -22.73 3.08
CA ALA A 248 12.73 -22.73 4.55
C ALA A 248 13.04 -24.09 5.14
N ASP A 249 13.62 -24.13 6.35
CA ASP A 249 13.83 -25.35 7.10
C ASP A 249 12.51 -25.88 7.73
N ALA A 250 12.56 -27.07 8.34
CA ALA A 250 11.37 -27.73 8.89
C ALA A 250 10.73 -26.92 10.05
N ILE A 251 11.52 -26.24 10.86
CA ILE A 251 11.04 -25.45 12.01
C ILE A 251 10.31 -24.22 11.49
N THR A 252 10.93 -23.52 10.55
CA THR A 252 10.36 -22.33 9.90
C THR A 252 9.07 -22.67 9.14
N ARG A 253 9.04 -23.79 8.38
CA ARG A 253 7.82 -24.28 7.71
C ARG A 253 6.67 -24.52 8.68
N LYS A 254 6.98 -25.15 9.81
CA LYS A 254 5.97 -25.37 10.86
C LYS A 254 5.44 -24.04 11.40
N ARG A 255 6.31 -23.08 11.71
CA ARG A 255 5.92 -21.75 12.19
C ARG A 255 5.00 -21.02 11.19
N TYR A 256 5.29 -21.06 9.89
CA TYR A 256 4.44 -20.48 8.87
C TYR A 256 3.07 -21.15 8.77
N THR A 257 3.04 -22.46 8.91
CA THR A 257 1.78 -23.23 8.91
C THR A 257 0.94 -22.91 10.14
N ASP A 258 1.57 -22.86 11.33
CA ASP A 258 0.89 -22.50 12.59
C ASP A 258 0.33 -21.07 12.53
N TYR A 259 1.07 -20.12 11.97
CA TYR A 259 0.61 -18.75 11.74
C TYR A 259 -0.67 -18.72 10.89
N ALA A 260 -0.69 -19.41 9.75
CA ALA A 260 -1.86 -19.44 8.88
C ALA A 260 -3.06 -20.15 9.56
N ALA A 261 -2.80 -21.22 10.33
CA ALA A 261 -3.82 -21.95 11.07
C ALA A 261 -4.48 -21.07 12.16
N GLY A 262 -3.70 -20.31 12.90
CA GLY A 262 -4.20 -19.37 13.92
C GLY A 262 -5.07 -18.24 13.38
N ARG A 263 -4.99 -17.98 12.07
CA ARG A 263 -5.74 -16.89 11.40
C ARG A 263 -6.90 -17.40 10.54
N TYR A 264 -7.08 -18.71 10.47
CA TYR A 264 -8.05 -19.33 9.56
C TYR A 264 -9.51 -19.01 9.93
N GLU A 265 -9.87 -19.10 11.20
CA GLU A 265 -11.27 -18.94 11.65
C GLU A 265 -11.88 -17.59 11.24
N ARG A 266 -11.10 -16.51 11.26
CA ARG A 266 -11.59 -15.18 10.85
C ARG A 266 -11.98 -15.10 9.36
N THR A 267 -11.55 -16.09 8.55
CA THR A 267 -11.85 -16.12 7.11
C THR A 267 -13.17 -16.82 6.79
N LEU A 268 -13.81 -17.45 7.77
CA LEU A 268 -15.01 -18.26 7.57
C LEU A 268 -16.30 -17.44 7.62
N THR A 269 -16.32 -16.34 8.35
CA THR A 269 -17.49 -15.49 8.54
C THR A 269 -17.12 -14.01 8.57
N PRO A 270 -18.04 -13.12 8.21
CA PRO A 270 -17.82 -11.67 8.34
C PRO A 270 -17.53 -11.28 9.79
N GLN A 271 -16.57 -10.36 9.99
CA GLN A 271 -16.13 -9.91 11.29
C GLN A 271 -16.61 -8.51 11.62
N GLY A 272 -17.12 -8.31 12.85
CA GLY A 272 -17.55 -7.03 13.39
C GLY A 272 -18.72 -6.36 12.66
N GLU A 273 -19.14 -5.20 13.12
CA GLU A 273 -20.28 -4.44 12.59
C GLU A 273 -20.13 -4.08 11.09
N ARG A 274 -18.91 -3.85 10.64
CA ARG A 274 -18.62 -3.52 9.25
C ARG A 274 -18.63 -4.73 8.31
N ARG A 275 -18.96 -5.91 8.83
CA ARG A 275 -18.98 -7.17 8.08
C ARG A 275 -17.68 -7.39 7.28
N THR A 276 -16.54 -7.22 7.95
CA THR A 276 -15.22 -7.34 7.34
C THR A 276 -14.95 -8.79 6.93
N LEU A 277 -14.61 -9.01 5.68
CA LEU A 277 -14.19 -10.29 5.12
C LEU A 277 -12.68 -10.30 4.97
N PHE A 278 -12.07 -11.42 5.33
CA PHE A 278 -10.63 -11.64 5.22
C PHE A 278 -10.33 -12.73 4.20
N ALA A 279 -9.35 -12.48 3.33
CA ALA A 279 -8.78 -13.55 2.53
C ALA A 279 -8.04 -14.54 3.42
N ARG A 280 -8.01 -15.79 2.99
CA ARG A 280 -7.14 -16.80 3.60
C ARG A 280 -5.69 -16.50 3.25
N ASP A 281 -4.80 -16.53 4.24
CA ASP A 281 -3.37 -16.43 4.02
C ASP A 281 -2.89 -17.67 3.23
N ILE A 282 -2.06 -17.46 2.21
CA ILE A 282 -1.62 -18.52 1.29
C ILE A 282 -0.22 -18.96 1.71
N VAL A 283 -0.14 -20.05 2.46
CA VAL A 283 1.10 -20.67 2.94
C VAL A 283 1.27 -22.03 2.28
N GLY A 284 2.47 -22.34 1.79
CA GLY A 284 2.76 -23.62 1.15
C GLY A 284 4.03 -23.59 0.32
N SER A 285 4.24 -24.67 -0.44
CA SER A 285 5.22 -24.66 -1.53
C SER A 285 4.80 -23.70 -2.64
N SER A 286 5.74 -23.29 -3.48
CA SER A 286 5.47 -22.45 -4.64
C SER A 286 4.39 -23.03 -5.55
N ASP A 287 4.38 -24.34 -5.78
CA ASP A 287 3.36 -25.02 -6.59
C ASP A 287 1.97 -24.93 -5.96
N GLU A 288 1.84 -25.18 -4.65
CA GLU A 288 0.57 -25.07 -3.92
C GLU A 288 0.05 -23.63 -3.93
N ILE A 289 0.93 -22.64 -3.79
CA ILE A 289 0.60 -21.22 -3.85
C ILE A 289 0.11 -20.85 -5.25
N LEU A 290 0.82 -21.25 -6.29
CA LEU A 290 0.44 -20.99 -7.68
C LEU A 290 -0.90 -21.63 -8.03
N GLU A 291 -1.19 -22.86 -7.55
CA GLU A 291 -2.49 -23.49 -7.74
C GLU A 291 -3.63 -22.65 -7.14
N ARG A 292 -3.41 -22.09 -5.94
CA ARG A 292 -4.39 -21.23 -5.27
C ARG A 292 -4.54 -19.88 -5.97
N LEU A 293 -3.43 -19.24 -6.36
CA LEU A 293 -3.46 -17.97 -7.09
C LEU A 293 -4.17 -18.08 -8.44
N ARG A 294 -3.98 -19.18 -9.17
CA ARG A 294 -4.70 -19.42 -10.43
C ARG A 294 -6.22 -19.55 -10.27
N LYS A 295 -6.70 -19.76 -9.04
CA LYS A 295 -8.13 -19.79 -8.69
C LYS A 295 -8.67 -18.42 -8.25
N ASP A 296 -7.79 -17.44 -8.00
CA ASP A 296 -8.18 -16.09 -7.60
C ASP A 296 -8.86 -15.38 -8.80
N PRO A 297 -10.14 -14.98 -8.67
CA PRO A 297 -10.87 -14.38 -9.79
C PRO A 297 -10.39 -12.96 -10.14
N ILE A 298 -9.66 -12.31 -9.25
CA ILE A 298 -9.16 -10.94 -9.49
C ILE A 298 -7.86 -10.96 -10.30
N LEU A 299 -7.00 -11.96 -10.08
CA LEU A 299 -5.67 -12.04 -10.66
C LEU A 299 -5.64 -11.87 -12.20
N PRO A 300 -6.55 -12.47 -13.00
CA PRO A 300 -6.55 -12.28 -14.45
C PRO A 300 -6.88 -10.85 -14.92
N HIS A 301 -7.35 -10.02 -14.00
CA HIS A 301 -7.85 -8.67 -14.30
C HIS A 301 -6.91 -7.55 -13.85
N VAL A 302 -5.73 -7.89 -13.36
CA VAL A 302 -4.75 -6.92 -12.88
C VAL A 302 -3.38 -7.20 -13.50
N SER A 303 -2.55 -6.16 -13.62
CA SER A 303 -1.17 -6.26 -14.07
C SER A 303 -0.16 -6.04 -12.95
N GLU A 304 -0.63 -5.68 -11.75
CA GLU A 304 0.22 -5.41 -10.60
C GLU A 304 -0.14 -6.34 -9.44
N PHE A 305 0.88 -7.00 -8.92
CA PHE A 305 0.72 -7.91 -7.78
C PHE A 305 1.60 -7.45 -6.62
N ARG A 306 1.04 -7.45 -5.42
CA ARG A 306 1.72 -7.05 -4.19
C ARG A 306 1.75 -8.21 -3.19
N LEU A 307 2.95 -8.72 -2.93
CA LEU A 307 3.22 -9.65 -1.84
C LEU A 307 2.99 -8.93 -0.51
N GLU A 308 2.01 -9.31 0.28
CA GLU A 308 1.80 -8.77 1.62
C GLU A 308 2.52 -9.64 2.65
N LEU A 309 3.53 -9.08 3.30
CA LEU A 309 4.29 -9.78 4.33
C LEU A 309 3.49 -9.87 5.64
N PRO A 310 3.55 -11.01 6.34
CA PRO A 310 2.95 -11.20 7.67
C PRO A 310 3.51 -10.24 8.73
N TYR A 311 2.83 -10.11 9.86
CA TYR A 311 3.25 -9.19 10.95
C TYR A 311 4.24 -9.81 11.95
N GLU A 312 4.34 -11.13 12.01
CA GLU A 312 4.91 -11.84 13.17
C GLU A 312 6.25 -12.50 12.88
N PHE A 313 6.88 -12.19 11.76
CA PHE A 313 8.10 -12.87 11.33
C PHE A 313 9.35 -11.99 11.53
N HIS A 314 10.52 -12.63 11.53
CA HIS A 314 11.82 -11.98 11.66
C HIS A 314 12.38 -11.57 10.27
N ASP A 315 13.45 -10.78 10.26
CA ASP A 315 14.05 -10.27 9.01
C ASP A 315 14.51 -11.39 8.07
N GLU A 316 15.14 -12.46 8.60
CA GLU A 316 15.60 -13.59 7.79
C GLU A 316 14.41 -14.32 7.12
N GLU A 317 13.29 -14.42 7.81
CA GLU A 317 12.06 -15.03 7.29
C GLU A 317 11.44 -14.15 6.19
N TYR A 318 11.41 -12.83 6.36
CA TYR A 318 10.97 -11.92 5.31
C TYR A 318 11.85 -11.99 4.07
N ARG A 319 13.16 -12.06 4.25
CA ARG A 319 14.13 -12.22 3.13
C ARG A 319 13.93 -13.55 2.40
N GLN A 320 13.69 -14.63 3.14
CA GLN A 320 13.40 -15.93 2.57
C GLN A 320 12.09 -15.91 1.76
N ILE A 321 11.01 -15.34 2.31
CA ILE A 321 9.71 -15.21 1.63
C ILE A 321 9.86 -14.37 0.34
N ILE A 322 10.55 -13.24 0.40
CA ILE A 322 10.83 -12.38 -0.76
C ILE A 322 11.64 -13.14 -1.82
N HIS A 323 12.65 -13.88 -1.39
CA HIS A 323 13.49 -14.68 -2.29
C HIS A 323 12.69 -15.75 -3.03
N ASP A 324 11.96 -16.59 -2.30
CA ASP A 324 11.16 -17.67 -2.89
C ASP A 324 10.05 -17.12 -3.79
N PHE A 325 9.40 -16.02 -3.39
CA PHE A 325 8.37 -15.39 -4.20
C PHE A 325 8.93 -14.90 -5.55
N VAL A 326 10.05 -14.17 -5.55
CA VAL A 326 10.58 -13.59 -6.79
C VAL A 326 11.20 -14.63 -7.71
N THR A 327 11.76 -15.71 -7.14
CA THR A 327 12.43 -16.76 -7.91
C THR A 327 11.50 -17.84 -8.43
N LEU A 328 10.47 -18.20 -7.67
CA LEU A 328 9.64 -19.37 -7.96
C LEU A 328 8.19 -19.01 -8.36
N ILE A 329 7.66 -17.90 -7.87
CA ILE A 329 6.24 -17.55 -8.05
C ILE A 329 6.06 -16.45 -9.10
N ALA A 330 6.77 -15.34 -8.97
CA ALA A 330 6.59 -14.19 -9.84
C ALA A 330 6.76 -14.49 -11.34
N PRO A 331 7.75 -15.29 -11.79
CA PRO A 331 7.90 -15.66 -13.20
C PRO A 331 6.68 -16.43 -13.74
N GLU A 332 6.11 -17.32 -12.94
CA GLU A 332 4.93 -18.13 -13.29
C GLU A 332 3.64 -17.30 -13.38
N LEU A 333 3.63 -16.11 -12.77
CA LEU A 333 2.57 -15.11 -12.92
C LEU A 333 2.77 -14.20 -14.14
N GLY A 334 3.85 -14.39 -14.91
CA GLY A 334 4.18 -13.62 -16.10
C GLY A 334 5.16 -12.48 -15.90
N TRP A 335 5.60 -12.23 -14.65
CA TRP A 335 6.57 -11.18 -14.36
C TRP A 335 7.96 -11.53 -14.94
N LYS A 336 8.60 -10.48 -15.46
CA LYS A 336 9.99 -10.57 -15.97
C LYS A 336 10.81 -9.45 -15.35
N GLU A 337 11.99 -9.81 -14.90
CA GLU A 337 12.94 -8.82 -14.40
C GLU A 337 13.27 -7.78 -15.47
N THR A 338 13.14 -6.49 -15.12
CA THR A 338 13.44 -5.41 -16.06
C THR A 338 14.96 -5.22 -16.23
N ALA A 339 15.40 -4.89 -17.44
CA ALA A 339 16.82 -4.74 -17.79
C ALA A 339 17.56 -3.63 -16.98
N LEU A 340 16.81 -2.68 -16.38
CA LEU A 340 17.38 -1.64 -15.51
C LEU A 340 17.90 -2.20 -14.18
N LEU A 341 17.26 -3.24 -13.66
CA LEU A 341 17.61 -3.87 -12.39
C LEU A 341 18.80 -4.84 -12.54
N ARG A 342 19.00 -5.43 -13.71
CA ARG A 342 20.16 -6.28 -14.01
C ARG A 342 21.49 -5.53 -13.98
N ARG A 343 21.50 -4.21 -14.22
CA ARG A 343 22.73 -3.40 -14.24
C ARG A 343 23.19 -2.93 -12.86
N SER A 344 22.36 -3.03 -11.85
CA SER A 344 22.72 -2.68 -10.47
C SER A 344 23.24 -3.85 -9.64
N ALA A 345 23.12 -5.08 -10.16
CA ALA A 345 23.58 -6.31 -9.51
C ALA A 345 24.94 -6.82 -10.04
N SER A 346 25.52 -6.15 -11.03
CA SER A 346 26.88 -6.38 -11.57
C SER A 346 27.82 -5.25 -11.11
#